data_a8628fba8ac9a8f63e87f14d2199d772
#
_entry.id   a8628fba8ac9a8f63e87f14d2199d772
#
_cell.length_a   1.000
_cell.length_b   1.000
_cell.length_c   1.000
_cell.angle_alpha   90.00
_cell.angle_beta   90.00
_cell.angle_gamma   90.00
#
_symmetry.space_group_name_H-M   'P 1'
#
loop_
_entity.id
_entity.type
_entity.pdbx_description
1 polymer ?
#
loop_
_entity_poly.entity_id
_entity_poly.type
_entity_poly.pdbx_seq_one_letter_code
_entity_poly.pdbx_strand_id
1 'polypeptide(L)'
;MMFYEAKEGKVNVGRTDMDYATFGSGQKAFIIIPGLGDGLRTVKGTKILLARMYKLFAKEYKVYVFSRKNHIEEGYSIRDMAEDQKIAMENLGIKNAYIMGVSQGGMISQYLAIDYPEMVDKLVIGVSVSKQNDIMQKVIKNWITLAENNDYRNLIIDTMEKTFTEDKLKKYRVFYPILTRVGKPKNFKRLIIQANACLHHNAYDELDKIKCSTLIIGGDSDKVVGKNASEEMAERINKSKLILYKGLGHGAYEEAKDFNQQVLRFFI
;
A
#
# COMPACT_ATOMS: atom_id res chain seq x y z
N MET A 1 -24.95 7.60 12.94
CA MET A 1 -24.15 6.38 12.84
C MET A 1 -22.71 6.76 13.06
N MET A 2 -22.15 6.48 14.23
CA MET A 2 -20.75 6.77 14.53
C MET A 2 -19.86 6.02 13.52
N PHE A 3 -18.84 6.70 12.99
CA PHE A 3 -17.92 6.19 11.96
C PHE A 3 -17.00 5.10 12.51
N TYR A 4 -17.60 3.98 13.01
CA TYR A 4 -16.89 2.80 13.54
C TYR A 4 -15.78 3.17 14.55
N GLU A 5 -16.01 4.19 15.40
CA GLU A 5 -15.04 4.72 16.38
C GLU A 5 -13.67 5.11 15.76
N ALA A 6 -13.70 5.70 14.57
CA ALA A 6 -12.48 6.06 13.87
C ALA A 6 -11.61 7.06 14.67
N LYS A 7 -10.37 6.64 14.95
CA LYS A 7 -9.36 7.41 15.70
C LYS A 7 -8.09 7.54 14.87
N GLU A 8 -7.30 8.52 15.18
CA GLU A 8 -5.93 8.68 14.71
C GLU A 8 -5.00 8.65 15.90
N GLY A 9 -3.81 8.17 15.68
CA GLY A 9 -2.76 8.13 16.68
C GLY A 9 -1.38 8.19 16.07
N LYS A 10 -0.42 8.22 16.96
CA LYS A 10 1.00 8.07 16.66
C LYS A 10 1.54 6.93 17.50
N VAL A 11 2.41 6.14 16.91
CA VAL A 11 3.13 5.08 17.58
C VAL A 11 4.62 5.32 17.43
N ASN A 12 5.38 5.10 18.49
CA ASN A 12 6.83 5.25 18.44
C ASN A 12 7.45 4.17 17.57
N VAL A 13 8.42 4.58 16.74
CA VAL A 13 9.21 3.69 15.89
C VAL A 13 10.66 4.17 15.94
N GLY A 14 11.45 3.51 16.77
CA GLY A 14 12.82 3.94 17.05
C GLY A 14 12.91 5.35 17.66
N ARG A 15 13.59 6.25 16.96
CA ARG A 15 13.78 7.65 17.40
C ARG A 15 12.72 8.62 16.89
N THR A 16 11.67 8.13 16.23
CA THR A 16 10.60 8.93 15.64
C THR A 16 9.24 8.28 15.91
N ASP A 17 8.19 8.80 15.31
CA ASP A 17 6.86 8.24 15.38
C ASP A 17 6.32 7.90 13.97
N MET A 18 5.24 7.14 13.94
CA MET A 18 4.48 6.78 12.76
C MET A 18 3.01 7.15 12.99
N ASP A 19 2.42 7.88 12.03
CA ASP A 19 0.99 8.16 12.05
C ASP A 19 0.20 6.89 11.67
N TYR A 20 -0.91 6.66 12.38
CA TYR A 20 -1.86 5.61 12.03
C TYR A 20 -3.31 6.08 12.21
N ALA A 21 -4.21 5.44 11.46
CA ALA A 21 -5.64 5.52 11.70
C ALA A 21 -6.16 4.16 12.14
N THR A 22 -7.15 4.13 13.03
CA THR A 22 -7.80 2.89 13.47
C THR A 22 -9.31 3.05 13.58
N PHE A 23 -10.04 1.99 13.30
CA PHE A 23 -11.50 1.92 13.37
C PHE A 23 -11.96 0.46 13.46
N GLY A 24 -13.24 0.26 13.76
CA GLY A 24 -13.82 -1.06 13.92
C GLY A 24 -13.67 -1.63 15.35
N SER A 25 -14.52 -2.62 15.65
CA SER A 25 -14.73 -3.16 17.00
C SER A 25 -14.36 -4.65 17.15
N GLY A 26 -13.90 -5.30 16.07
CA GLY A 26 -13.48 -6.70 16.12
C GLY A 26 -12.24 -6.91 16.99
N GLN A 27 -12.02 -8.13 17.43
CA GLN A 27 -10.85 -8.48 18.26
C GLN A 27 -9.61 -8.76 17.42
N LYS A 28 -9.79 -9.29 16.20
CA LYS A 28 -8.68 -9.59 15.29
C LYS A 28 -8.16 -8.32 14.64
N ALA A 29 -6.86 -8.09 14.71
CA ALA A 29 -6.22 -6.97 14.03
C ALA A 29 -6.17 -7.21 12.51
N PHE A 30 -6.52 -6.18 11.73
CA PHE A 30 -6.33 -6.11 10.30
C PHE A 30 -5.55 -4.86 9.96
N ILE A 31 -4.35 -5.01 9.42
CA ILE A 31 -3.45 -3.92 9.08
C ILE A 31 -3.45 -3.69 7.58
N ILE A 32 -3.60 -2.43 7.19
CA ILE A 32 -3.53 -1.97 5.81
C ILE A 32 -2.30 -1.09 5.67
N ILE A 33 -1.43 -1.43 4.72
CA ILE A 33 -0.21 -0.69 4.40
C ILE A 33 -0.41 -0.05 3.02
N PRO A 34 -0.58 1.28 2.93
CA PRO A 34 -0.84 1.98 1.67
C PRO A 34 0.39 2.02 0.76
N GLY A 35 0.16 2.41 -0.51
CA GLY A 35 1.19 2.59 -1.52
C GLY A 35 2.04 3.85 -1.33
N LEU A 36 2.80 4.20 -2.39
CA LEU A 36 3.75 5.31 -2.43
C LEU A 36 3.13 6.69 -2.18
N GLY A 37 1.80 6.82 -2.30
CA GLY A 37 1.08 8.06 -1.97
C GLY A 37 1.31 8.54 -0.53
N ASP A 38 1.71 7.64 0.41
CA ASP A 38 2.16 7.99 1.75
C ASP A 38 3.36 8.95 1.76
N GLY A 39 4.18 8.90 0.72
CA GLY A 39 5.30 9.83 0.53
C GLY A 39 4.87 11.29 0.32
N LEU A 40 3.66 11.51 -0.22
CA LEU A 40 3.07 12.84 -0.36
C LEU A 40 2.32 13.26 0.91
N ARG A 41 1.59 12.32 1.53
CA ARG A 41 0.76 12.58 2.71
C ARG A 41 0.56 11.31 3.51
N THR A 42 0.81 11.39 4.82
CA THR A 42 0.50 10.30 5.76
C THR A 42 -1.01 10.13 5.93
N VAL A 43 -1.43 9.09 6.64
CA VAL A 43 -2.86 8.85 6.95
C VAL A 43 -3.48 9.88 7.91
N LYS A 44 -2.67 10.80 8.45
CA LYS A 44 -3.16 11.86 9.35
C LYS A 44 -4.25 12.71 8.68
N GLY A 45 -5.37 12.90 9.36
CA GLY A 45 -6.54 13.65 8.86
C GLY A 45 -7.45 12.84 7.92
N THR A 46 -7.21 11.52 7.74
CA THR A 46 -7.97 10.71 6.78
C THR A 46 -8.85 9.62 7.43
N LYS A 47 -8.91 9.55 8.76
CA LYS A 47 -9.58 8.47 9.51
C LYS A 47 -11.03 8.20 9.07
N ILE A 48 -11.81 9.25 8.80
CA ILE A 48 -13.22 9.10 8.39
C ILE A 48 -13.31 8.54 6.96
N LEU A 49 -12.45 9.02 6.06
CA LEU A 49 -12.36 8.53 4.69
C LEU A 49 -11.98 7.04 4.67
N LEU A 50 -10.96 6.67 5.44
CA LEU A 50 -10.49 5.29 5.57
C LEU A 50 -11.54 4.38 6.19
N ALA A 51 -12.20 4.81 7.27
CA ALA A 51 -13.28 4.06 7.89
C ALA A 51 -14.47 3.84 6.93
N ARG A 52 -14.75 4.79 6.03
CA ARG A 52 -15.76 4.63 4.98
C ARG A 52 -15.31 3.68 3.87
N MET A 53 -14.06 3.81 3.41
CA MET A 53 -13.48 2.99 2.34
C MET A 53 -13.44 1.50 2.74
N TYR A 54 -13.07 1.22 3.99
CA TYR A 54 -12.89 -0.12 4.52
C TYR A 54 -13.99 -0.56 5.51
N LYS A 55 -15.17 0.08 5.44
CA LYS A 55 -16.30 -0.21 6.34
C LYS A 55 -16.71 -1.68 6.40
N LEU A 56 -16.47 -2.42 5.32
CA LEU A 56 -16.80 -3.85 5.22
C LEU A 56 -16.08 -4.67 6.30
N PHE A 57 -14.88 -4.26 6.69
CA PHE A 57 -14.05 -4.97 7.68
C PHE A 57 -14.33 -4.53 9.13
N ALA A 58 -14.96 -3.36 9.33
CA ALA A 58 -15.05 -2.72 10.63
C ALA A 58 -15.87 -3.46 11.69
N LYS A 59 -16.72 -4.41 11.29
CA LYS A 59 -17.49 -5.25 12.22
C LYS A 59 -16.66 -6.41 12.78
N GLU A 60 -15.88 -7.04 11.92
CA GLU A 60 -15.18 -8.30 12.22
C GLU A 60 -13.75 -8.04 12.72
N TYR A 61 -13.18 -6.89 12.37
CA TYR A 61 -11.77 -6.58 12.62
C TYR A 61 -11.59 -5.24 13.34
N LYS A 62 -10.51 -5.15 14.12
CA LYS A 62 -9.91 -3.88 14.51
C LYS A 62 -8.95 -3.48 13.40
N VAL A 63 -9.37 -2.54 12.57
CA VAL A 63 -8.61 -2.11 11.38
C VAL A 63 -7.61 -1.03 11.77
N TYR A 64 -6.39 -1.18 11.29
CA TYR A 64 -5.32 -0.18 11.39
C TYR A 64 -4.83 0.15 9.98
N VAL A 65 -4.60 1.42 9.71
CA VAL A 65 -3.93 1.87 8.49
C VAL A 65 -2.66 2.59 8.91
N PHE A 66 -1.51 2.00 8.59
CA PHE A 66 -0.21 2.49 9.01
C PHE A 66 0.49 3.28 7.89
N SER A 67 1.01 4.46 8.23
CA SER A 67 1.95 5.19 7.37
C SER A 67 3.35 4.58 7.42
N ARG A 68 4.34 5.25 6.81
CA ARG A 68 5.75 5.06 7.15
C ARG A 68 6.09 6.00 8.32
N LYS A 69 7.19 5.74 9.04
CA LYS A 69 7.64 6.62 10.11
C LYS A 69 7.81 8.07 9.61
N ASN A 70 7.59 9.04 10.49
CA ASN A 70 7.52 10.44 10.08
C ASN A 70 8.86 11.03 9.68
N HIS A 71 9.95 10.64 10.34
CA HIS A 71 11.30 11.03 9.96
C HIS A 71 11.99 9.87 9.25
N ILE A 72 12.30 10.05 7.98
CA ILE A 72 13.00 9.06 7.14
C ILE A 72 14.25 9.70 6.54
N GLU A 73 15.31 8.92 6.40
CA GLU A 73 16.61 9.32 5.89
C GLU A 73 16.90 8.64 4.54
N GLU A 74 17.87 9.14 3.83
CA GLU A 74 18.37 8.50 2.60
C GLU A 74 18.86 7.07 2.89
N GLY A 75 18.63 6.17 1.95
CA GLY A 75 18.93 4.74 2.14
C GLY A 75 17.84 3.94 2.86
N TYR A 76 16.75 4.57 3.32
CA TYR A 76 15.62 3.88 3.94
C TYR A 76 14.98 2.89 2.96
N SER A 77 15.19 1.60 3.20
CA SER A 77 14.78 0.51 2.31
C SER A 77 13.35 0.02 2.56
N ILE A 78 12.81 -0.79 1.64
CA ILE A 78 11.52 -1.48 1.84
C ILE A 78 11.60 -2.44 3.05
N ARG A 79 12.75 -3.08 3.30
CA ARG A 79 12.94 -3.99 4.45
C ARG A 79 12.95 -3.22 5.75
N ASP A 80 13.59 -2.03 5.82
CA ASP A 80 13.52 -1.13 6.99
C ASP A 80 12.07 -0.67 7.24
N MET A 81 11.30 -0.42 6.17
CA MET A 81 9.87 -0.09 6.30
C MET A 81 9.08 -1.25 6.91
N ALA A 82 9.41 -2.50 6.59
CA ALA A 82 8.78 -3.68 7.17
C ALA A 82 9.14 -3.85 8.66
N GLU A 83 10.40 -3.61 9.04
CA GLU A 83 10.81 -3.58 10.44
C GLU A 83 10.07 -2.51 11.23
N ASP A 84 9.92 -1.31 10.67
CA ASP A 84 9.15 -0.23 11.30
C ASP A 84 7.66 -0.63 11.51
N GLN A 85 7.05 -1.37 10.57
CA GLN A 85 5.68 -1.89 10.75
C GLN A 85 5.63 -2.90 11.92
N LYS A 86 6.61 -3.78 12.00
CA LYS A 86 6.76 -4.74 13.11
C LYS A 86 6.87 -4.02 14.45
N ILE A 87 7.73 -3.01 14.56
CA ILE A 87 7.90 -2.20 15.78
C ILE A 87 6.59 -1.48 16.15
N ALA A 88 5.90 -0.93 15.15
CA ALA A 88 4.60 -0.28 15.38
C ALA A 88 3.55 -1.26 15.90
N MET A 89 3.49 -2.48 15.35
CA MET A 89 2.61 -3.54 15.85
C MET A 89 2.91 -3.87 17.30
N GLU A 90 4.17 -4.12 17.65
CA GLU A 90 4.60 -4.45 19.02
C GLU A 90 4.22 -3.35 20.01
N ASN A 91 4.50 -2.08 19.67
CA ASN A 91 4.21 -0.94 20.54
C ASN A 91 2.70 -0.67 20.71
N LEU A 92 1.87 -1.19 19.80
CA LEU A 92 0.40 -1.19 19.91
C LEU A 92 -0.16 -2.47 20.55
N GLY A 93 0.70 -3.41 20.98
CA GLY A 93 0.29 -4.68 21.57
C GLY A 93 -0.31 -5.68 20.57
N ILE A 94 -0.07 -5.48 19.26
CA ILE A 94 -0.57 -6.36 18.20
C ILE A 94 0.45 -7.47 17.98
N LYS A 95 0.15 -8.67 18.48
CA LYS A 95 1.04 -9.83 18.37
C LYS A 95 1.05 -10.41 16.94
N ASN A 96 -0.12 -10.52 16.33
CA ASN A 96 -0.30 -10.99 14.97
C ASN A 96 -1.54 -10.33 14.33
N ALA A 97 -1.56 -10.27 13.03
CA ALA A 97 -2.63 -9.63 12.28
C ALA A 97 -2.85 -10.26 10.90
N TYR A 98 -3.99 -9.96 10.30
CA TYR A 98 -4.16 -10.04 8.85
C TYR A 98 -3.56 -8.79 8.24
N ILE A 99 -2.78 -8.94 7.18
CA ILE A 99 -2.07 -7.83 6.55
C ILE A 99 -2.55 -7.66 5.11
N MET A 100 -2.82 -6.44 4.70
CA MET A 100 -3.03 -6.09 3.30
C MET A 100 -2.07 -4.96 2.91
N GLY A 101 -1.16 -5.25 2.02
CA GLY A 101 -0.28 -4.25 1.42
C GLY A 101 -0.72 -3.90 0.00
N VAL A 102 -0.80 -2.61 -0.33
CA VAL A 102 -1.15 -2.13 -1.68
C VAL A 102 0.06 -1.46 -2.32
N SER A 103 0.43 -1.86 -3.53
CA SER A 103 1.57 -1.28 -4.28
C SER A 103 2.87 -1.34 -3.45
N GLN A 104 3.53 -0.22 -3.11
CA GLN A 104 4.66 -0.20 -2.19
C GLN A 104 4.34 -0.89 -0.84
N GLY A 105 3.11 -0.74 -0.34
CA GLY A 105 2.67 -1.46 0.86
C GLY A 105 2.72 -2.98 0.69
N GLY A 106 2.49 -3.48 -0.52
CA GLY A 106 2.66 -4.89 -0.88
C GLY A 106 4.13 -5.33 -0.85
N MET A 107 5.05 -4.48 -1.30
CA MET A 107 6.50 -4.75 -1.18
C MET A 107 6.92 -4.84 0.30
N ILE A 108 6.41 -3.93 1.13
CA ILE A 108 6.67 -3.92 2.58
C ILE A 108 6.10 -5.17 3.25
N SER A 109 4.88 -5.55 2.90
CA SER A 109 4.21 -6.72 3.49
C SER A 109 4.88 -8.05 3.13
N GLN A 110 5.57 -8.13 1.98
CA GLN A 110 6.40 -9.27 1.63
C GLN A 110 7.51 -9.46 2.66
N TYR A 111 8.33 -8.43 2.93
CA TYR A 111 9.39 -8.52 3.93
C TYR A 111 8.86 -8.70 5.34
N LEU A 112 7.71 -8.09 5.69
CA LEU A 112 7.08 -8.35 6.98
C LEU A 112 6.74 -9.84 7.16
N ALA A 113 6.22 -10.50 6.12
CA ALA A 113 5.88 -11.91 6.17
C ALA A 113 7.10 -12.86 6.04
N ILE A 114 8.19 -12.41 5.42
CA ILE A 114 9.45 -13.14 5.29
C ILE A 114 10.23 -13.11 6.59
N ASP A 115 10.41 -11.92 7.18
CA ASP A 115 11.29 -11.69 8.31
C ASP A 115 10.59 -11.93 9.66
N TYR A 116 9.26 -11.74 9.73
CA TYR A 116 8.44 -11.85 10.95
C TYR A 116 7.18 -12.71 10.70
N PRO A 117 7.34 -13.97 10.29
CA PRO A 117 6.21 -14.83 9.88
C PRO A 117 5.19 -15.06 11.00
N GLU A 118 5.60 -14.99 12.27
CA GLU A 118 4.71 -15.13 13.45
C GLU A 118 3.75 -13.96 13.62
N MET A 119 4.04 -12.82 12.99
CA MET A 119 3.19 -11.62 13.07
C MET A 119 2.13 -11.56 11.96
N VAL A 120 2.22 -12.45 10.95
CA VAL A 120 1.35 -12.41 9.77
C VAL A 120 0.54 -13.70 9.64
N ASP A 121 -0.72 -13.67 10.04
CA ASP A 121 -1.60 -14.85 9.95
C ASP A 121 -2.13 -15.09 8.53
N LYS A 122 -2.52 -14.03 7.83
CA LYS A 122 -2.91 -14.05 6.42
C LYS A 122 -2.39 -12.79 5.73
N LEU A 123 -1.97 -12.92 4.49
CA LEU A 123 -1.39 -11.84 3.70
C LEU A 123 -2.21 -11.56 2.44
N VAL A 124 -2.48 -10.30 2.16
CA VAL A 124 -3.01 -9.83 0.88
C VAL A 124 -2.00 -8.88 0.23
N ILE A 125 -1.58 -9.19 -0.99
CA ILE A 125 -0.69 -8.35 -1.79
C ILE A 125 -1.50 -7.82 -2.96
N GLY A 126 -1.81 -6.53 -2.93
CA GLY A 126 -2.59 -5.85 -3.97
C GLY A 126 -1.71 -5.02 -4.90
N VAL A 127 -1.83 -5.22 -6.22
CA VAL A 127 -1.21 -4.41 -7.29
C VAL A 127 0.26 -4.08 -7.02
N SER A 128 1.06 -5.10 -6.68
CA SER A 128 2.46 -4.96 -6.25
C SER A 128 3.42 -5.78 -7.08
N VAL A 129 4.69 -5.73 -6.76
CA VAL A 129 5.75 -6.53 -7.39
C VAL A 129 6.68 -7.12 -6.35
N SER A 130 7.37 -8.19 -6.69
CA SER A 130 8.41 -8.79 -5.84
C SER A 130 9.83 -8.31 -6.14
N LYS A 131 10.04 -7.80 -7.34
CA LYS A 131 11.31 -7.23 -7.81
C LYS A 131 11.04 -6.13 -8.82
N GLN A 132 12.02 -5.29 -9.04
CA GLN A 132 11.96 -4.27 -10.08
C GLN A 132 11.88 -4.88 -11.48
N ASN A 133 11.21 -4.17 -12.38
CA ASN A 133 11.17 -4.44 -13.81
C ASN A 133 11.22 -3.13 -14.60
N ASP A 134 11.41 -3.19 -15.91
CA ASP A 134 11.60 -2.02 -16.78
C ASP A 134 10.41 -1.04 -16.73
N ILE A 135 9.18 -1.55 -16.65
CA ILE A 135 7.97 -0.73 -16.58
C ILE A 135 7.98 0.08 -15.29
N MET A 136 8.13 -0.59 -14.15
CA MET A 136 8.16 0.06 -12.85
C MET A 136 9.33 1.05 -12.73
N GLN A 137 10.53 0.66 -13.17
CA GLN A 137 11.69 1.54 -13.16
C GLN A 137 11.43 2.84 -13.93
N LYS A 138 10.89 2.73 -15.15
CA LYS A 138 10.58 3.90 -15.98
C LYS A 138 9.56 4.83 -15.30
N VAL A 139 8.51 4.25 -14.73
CA VAL A 139 7.44 5.02 -14.05
C VAL A 139 7.97 5.70 -12.81
N ILE A 140 8.64 4.96 -11.92
CA ILE A 140 9.14 5.51 -10.65
C ILE A 140 10.23 6.56 -10.88
N LYS A 141 11.17 6.34 -11.81
CA LYS A 141 12.19 7.35 -12.18
C LYS A 141 11.55 8.63 -12.71
N ASN A 142 10.48 8.53 -13.54
CA ASN A 142 9.76 9.71 -13.98
C ASN A 142 9.11 10.46 -12.81
N TRP A 143 8.49 9.75 -11.86
CA TRP A 143 7.89 10.39 -10.69
C TRP A 143 8.92 11.05 -9.77
N ILE A 144 10.11 10.46 -9.62
CA ILE A 144 11.24 11.08 -8.91
C ILE A 144 11.66 12.37 -9.62
N THR A 145 11.87 12.35 -10.94
CA THR A 145 12.26 13.52 -11.73
C THR A 145 11.22 14.65 -11.61
N LEU A 146 9.93 14.34 -11.69
CA LEU A 146 8.86 15.33 -11.50
C LEU A 146 8.86 15.92 -10.08
N ALA A 147 9.11 15.08 -9.07
CA ALA A 147 9.20 15.50 -7.68
C ALA A 147 10.44 16.41 -7.43
N GLU A 148 11.60 16.07 -7.97
CA GLU A 148 12.85 16.86 -7.89
C GLU A 148 12.67 18.23 -8.54
N ASN A 149 11.95 18.30 -9.67
CA ASN A 149 11.60 19.54 -10.36
C ASN A 149 10.44 20.30 -9.69
N ASN A 150 9.92 19.83 -8.53
CA ASN A 150 8.78 20.41 -7.82
C ASN A 150 7.51 20.51 -8.68
N ASP A 151 7.39 19.67 -9.71
CA ASP A 151 6.29 19.61 -10.67
C ASP A 151 5.16 18.70 -10.15
N TYR A 152 4.49 19.16 -9.09
CA TYR A 152 3.38 18.44 -8.47
C TYR A 152 2.22 18.18 -9.44
N ARG A 153 1.97 19.15 -10.35
CA ARG A 153 0.86 19.01 -11.30
C ARG A 153 1.04 17.81 -12.21
N ASN A 154 2.17 17.71 -12.86
CA ASN A 154 2.44 16.61 -13.79
C ASN A 154 2.66 15.28 -13.05
N LEU A 155 3.21 15.31 -11.83
CA LEU A 155 3.29 14.13 -10.97
C LEU A 155 1.91 13.53 -10.67
N ILE A 156 0.94 14.34 -10.27
CA ILE A 156 -0.43 13.87 -9.99
C ILE A 156 -1.11 13.38 -11.27
N ILE A 157 -1.02 14.13 -12.37
CA ILE A 157 -1.62 13.73 -13.65
C ILE A 157 -1.02 12.39 -14.11
N ASP A 158 0.30 12.26 -14.17
CA ASP A 158 0.97 11.04 -14.64
C ASP A 158 0.64 9.82 -13.74
N THR A 159 0.58 10.05 -12.42
CA THR A 159 0.15 9.01 -11.47
C THR A 159 -1.26 8.54 -11.78
N MET A 160 -2.21 9.45 -11.95
CA MET A 160 -3.60 9.09 -12.23
C MET A 160 -3.76 8.39 -13.59
N GLU A 161 -3.14 8.91 -14.66
CA GLU A 161 -3.20 8.36 -16.01
C GLU A 161 -2.61 6.93 -16.10
N LYS A 162 -1.66 6.59 -15.23
CA LYS A 162 -1.11 5.23 -15.15
C LYS A 162 -1.88 4.31 -14.21
N THR A 163 -2.55 4.88 -13.20
CA THR A 163 -3.26 4.10 -12.18
C THR A 163 -4.63 3.64 -12.64
N PHE A 164 -5.41 4.52 -13.29
CA PHE A 164 -6.83 4.28 -13.54
C PHE A 164 -7.15 3.93 -15.00
N THR A 165 -8.28 3.26 -15.19
CA THR A 165 -8.84 2.99 -16.52
C THR A 165 -9.36 4.27 -17.17
N GLU A 166 -9.48 4.27 -18.50
CA GLU A 166 -9.98 5.42 -19.27
C GLU A 166 -11.39 5.85 -18.83
N ASP A 167 -12.25 4.91 -18.46
CA ASP A 167 -13.60 5.23 -17.98
C ASP A 167 -13.59 5.97 -16.63
N LYS A 168 -12.64 5.66 -15.77
CA LYS A 168 -12.43 6.38 -14.50
C LYS A 168 -11.79 7.74 -14.76
N LEU A 169 -10.80 7.79 -15.66
CA LEU A 169 -10.06 9.00 -16.03
C LEU A 169 -10.95 10.06 -16.67
N LYS A 170 -11.92 9.70 -17.52
CA LYS A 170 -12.93 10.65 -18.04
C LYS A 170 -13.61 11.44 -16.94
N LYS A 171 -13.87 10.81 -15.78
CA LYS A 171 -14.48 11.48 -14.62
C LYS A 171 -13.47 12.32 -13.85
N TYR A 172 -12.23 11.84 -13.68
CA TYR A 172 -11.21 12.53 -12.89
C TYR A 172 -10.59 13.73 -13.59
N ARG A 173 -10.43 13.70 -14.92
CA ARG A 173 -9.84 14.81 -15.70
C ARG A 173 -10.56 16.14 -15.49
N VAL A 174 -11.87 16.11 -15.25
CA VAL A 174 -12.66 17.31 -14.92
C VAL A 174 -12.19 17.95 -13.59
N PHE A 175 -11.66 17.14 -12.68
CA PHE A 175 -11.19 17.61 -11.37
C PHE A 175 -9.68 17.89 -11.32
N TYR A 176 -8.93 17.66 -12.40
CA TYR A 176 -7.48 17.92 -12.45
C TYR A 176 -7.10 19.34 -12.01
N PRO A 177 -7.83 20.42 -12.37
CA PRO A 177 -7.52 21.77 -11.89
C PRO A 177 -7.51 21.91 -10.36
N ILE A 178 -8.29 21.08 -9.67
CA ILE A 178 -8.35 21.05 -8.19
C ILE A 178 -7.31 20.06 -7.64
N LEU A 179 -7.33 18.82 -8.12
CA LEU A 179 -6.48 17.72 -7.63
C LEU A 179 -4.98 18.05 -7.74
N THR A 180 -4.58 18.78 -8.78
CA THR A 180 -3.18 19.18 -9.00
C THR A 180 -2.73 20.39 -8.17
N ARG A 181 -3.62 20.95 -7.35
CA ARG A 181 -3.30 22.09 -6.46
C ARG A 181 -3.46 21.74 -4.98
N VAL A 182 -4.39 20.82 -4.67
CA VAL A 182 -4.69 20.41 -3.29
C VAL A 182 -3.76 19.29 -2.87
N GLY A 183 -3.22 19.40 -1.65
CA GLY A 183 -2.40 18.33 -1.05
C GLY A 183 -0.93 18.34 -1.49
N LYS A 184 -0.47 19.38 -2.19
CA LYS A 184 0.96 19.54 -2.49
C LYS A 184 1.76 19.57 -1.18
N PRO A 185 2.77 18.69 -1.00
CA PRO A 185 3.61 18.71 0.19
C PRO A 185 4.53 19.94 0.18
N LYS A 186 5.07 20.31 1.36
CA LYS A 186 6.06 21.40 1.47
C LYS A 186 7.35 21.09 0.70
N ASN A 187 7.73 19.82 0.65
CA ASN A 187 8.85 19.30 -0.16
C ASN A 187 8.55 17.83 -0.51
N PHE A 188 9.28 17.28 -1.45
CA PHE A 188 9.10 15.93 -1.95
C PHE A 188 10.12 14.93 -1.39
N LYS A 189 10.97 15.33 -0.42
CA LYS A 189 12.05 14.47 0.11
C LYS A 189 11.51 13.10 0.55
N ARG A 190 10.38 13.09 1.27
CA ARG A 190 9.74 11.86 1.74
C ARG A 190 9.30 10.93 0.58
N LEU A 191 8.70 11.50 -0.46
CA LEU A 191 8.31 10.75 -1.65
C LEU A 191 9.52 10.19 -2.38
N ILE A 192 10.56 11.00 -2.59
CA ILE A 192 11.77 10.61 -3.32
C ILE A 192 12.48 9.46 -2.61
N ILE A 193 12.63 9.52 -1.28
CA ILE A 193 13.25 8.45 -0.50
C ILE A 193 12.45 7.14 -0.64
N GLN A 194 11.12 7.19 -0.49
CA GLN A 194 10.27 6.02 -0.64
C GLN A 194 10.26 5.48 -2.07
N ALA A 195 10.28 6.34 -3.07
CA ALA A 195 10.34 5.96 -4.48
C ALA A 195 11.69 5.28 -4.82
N ASN A 196 12.80 5.81 -4.32
CA ASN A 196 14.10 5.16 -4.44
C ASN A 196 14.12 3.78 -3.77
N ALA A 197 13.49 3.61 -2.61
CA ALA A 197 13.35 2.30 -1.97
C ALA A 197 12.62 1.29 -2.88
N CYS A 198 11.58 1.72 -3.62
CA CYS A 198 10.90 0.86 -4.59
C CYS A 198 11.86 0.41 -5.72
N LEU A 199 12.73 1.30 -6.22
CA LEU A 199 13.70 0.97 -7.27
C LEU A 199 14.76 -0.05 -6.85
N HIS A 200 14.97 -0.25 -5.54
CA HIS A 200 15.92 -1.22 -5.00
C HIS A 200 15.24 -2.45 -4.38
N HIS A 201 13.90 -2.52 -4.48
CA HIS A 201 13.16 -3.67 -3.95
C HIS A 201 13.45 -4.96 -4.73
N ASN A 202 13.82 -6.01 -4.01
CA ASN A 202 13.96 -7.36 -4.56
C ASN A 202 13.75 -8.39 -3.46
N ALA A 203 12.53 -8.90 -3.34
CA ALA A 203 12.16 -10.00 -2.45
C ALA A 203 11.94 -11.32 -3.22
N TYR A 204 12.11 -11.32 -4.55
CA TYR A 204 11.71 -12.41 -5.43
C TYR A 204 12.26 -13.78 -5.00
N ASP A 205 13.55 -13.83 -4.70
CA ASP A 205 14.22 -15.08 -4.32
C ASP A 205 13.92 -15.53 -2.89
N GLU A 206 13.23 -14.71 -2.12
CA GLU A 206 12.84 -14.98 -0.73
C GLU A 206 11.32 -15.25 -0.57
N LEU A 207 10.52 -15.14 -1.63
CA LEU A 207 9.07 -15.29 -1.56
C LEU A 207 8.59 -16.67 -1.07
N ASP A 208 9.37 -17.71 -1.31
CA ASP A 208 9.11 -19.08 -0.81
C ASP A 208 9.20 -19.20 0.72
N LYS A 209 9.83 -18.22 1.39
CA LYS A 209 9.87 -18.10 2.85
C LYS A 209 8.54 -17.63 3.46
N ILE A 210 7.63 -17.06 2.67
CA ILE A 210 6.30 -16.65 3.13
C ILE A 210 5.49 -17.90 3.48
N LYS A 211 5.15 -18.09 4.76
CA LYS A 211 4.51 -19.30 5.28
C LYS A 211 2.99 -19.21 5.41
N CYS A 212 2.48 -17.98 5.59
CA CYS A 212 1.04 -17.75 5.73
C CYS A 212 0.29 -17.93 4.39
N SER A 213 -1.01 -18.18 4.48
CA SER A 213 -1.88 -18.12 3.31
C SER A 213 -1.86 -16.72 2.72
N THR A 214 -1.66 -16.63 1.40
CA THR A 214 -1.48 -15.35 0.71
C THR A 214 -2.47 -15.19 -0.43
N LEU A 215 -3.16 -14.06 -0.49
CA LEU A 215 -3.97 -13.66 -1.62
C LEU A 215 -3.24 -12.58 -2.41
N ILE A 216 -3.02 -12.82 -3.69
CA ILE A 216 -2.44 -11.85 -4.62
C ILE A 216 -3.56 -11.33 -5.50
N ILE A 217 -3.72 -10.01 -5.56
CA ILE A 217 -4.77 -9.36 -6.36
C ILE A 217 -4.14 -8.30 -7.26
N GLY A 218 -4.34 -8.42 -8.57
CA GLY A 218 -3.82 -7.46 -9.55
C GLY A 218 -4.80 -7.17 -10.66
N GLY A 219 -4.38 -6.29 -11.57
CA GLY A 219 -5.03 -6.04 -12.85
C GLY A 219 -4.12 -6.50 -14.00
N ASP A 220 -4.70 -7.10 -15.05
CA ASP A 220 -3.96 -7.58 -16.23
C ASP A 220 -3.45 -6.45 -17.14
N SER A 221 -3.80 -5.22 -16.83
CA SER A 221 -3.45 -4.02 -17.61
C SER A 221 -2.66 -2.99 -16.78
N ASP A 222 -1.92 -3.45 -15.74
CA ASP A 222 -1.17 -2.57 -14.84
C ASP A 222 0.00 -1.89 -15.56
N LYS A 223 -0.07 -0.56 -15.65
CA LYS A 223 0.94 0.31 -16.29
C LYS A 223 2.02 0.81 -15.34
N VAL A 224 1.91 0.51 -14.04
CA VAL A 224 2.86 0.94 -13.00
C VAL A 224 3.83 -0.17 -12.65
N VAL A 225 3.33 -1.36 -12.33
CA VAL A 225 4.16 -2.52 -11.92
C VAL A 225 4.28 -3.60 -13.00
N GLY A 226 3.57 -3.45 -14.11
CA GLY A 226 3.56 -4.41 -15.20
C GLY A 226 2.52 -5.52 -15.00
N LYS A 227 2.01 -6.04 -16.12
CA LYS A 227 0.89 -7.00 -16.15
C LYS A 227 1.20 -8.37 -15.52
N ASN A 228 2.44 -8.82 -15.55
CA ASN A 228 2.84 -10.16 -15.09
C ASN A 228 3.29 -10.18 -13.62
N ALA A 229 3.40 -9.02 -12.95
CA ALA A 229 3.97 -8.93 -11.61
C ALA A 229 3.20 -9.76 -10.56
N SER A 230 1.88 -9.83 -10.67
CA SER A 230 1.05 -10.63 -9.76
C SER A 230 1.21 -12.13 -10.00
N GLU A 231 1.34 -12.55 -11.26
CA GLU A 231 1.54 -13.95 -11.64
C GLU A 231 2.91 -14.44 -11.17
N GLU A 232 3.97 -13.66 -11.38
CA GLU A 232 5.34 -13.99 -10.91
C GLU A 232 5.39 -14.21 -9.38
N MET A 233 4.66 -13.41 -8.61
CA MET A 233 4.57 -13.60 -7.16
C MET A 233 3.78 -14.87 -6.80
N ALA A 234 2.69 -15.15 -7.53
CA ALA A 234 1.86 -16.33 -7.28
C ALA A 234 2.59 -17.65 -7.56
N GLU A 235 3.48 -17.66 -8.53
CA GLU A 235 4.32 -18.83 -8.85
C GLU A 235 5.36 -19.14 -7.76
N ARG A 236 5.78 -18.13 -6.99
CA ARG A 236 6.85 -18.27 -5.99
C ARG A 236 6.34 -18.46 -4.56
N ILE A 237 5.14 -17.99 -4.24
CA ILE A 237 4.55 -18.12 -2.90
C ILE A 237 3.75 -19.43 -2.82
N ASN A 238 4.25 -20.40 -2.07
CA ASN A 238 3.71 -21.77 -2.00
C ASN A 238 2.22 -21.85 -1.63
N LYS A 239 1.72 -20.96 -0.76
CA LYS A 239 0.33 -20.94 -0.29
C LYS A 239 -0.41 -19.73 -0.85
N SER A 240 -0.25 -19.48 -2.15
CA SER A 240 -0.87 -18.32 -2.79
C SER A 240 -2.17 -18.65 -3.49
N LYS A 241 -3.02 -17.63 -3.61
CA LYS A 241 -4.21 -17.57 -4.44
C LYS A 241 -4.12 -16.31 -5.29
N LEU A 242 -4.34 -16.42 -6.59
CA LEU A 242 -4.27 -15.28 -7.51
C LEU A 242 -5.68 -14.86 -7.96
N ILE A 243 -5.93 -13.56 -7.96
CA ILE A 243 -7.08 -12.93 -8.60
C ILE A 243 -6.56 -11.84 -9.54
N LEU A 244 -6.85 -11.96 -10.83
CA LEU A 244 -6.56 -10.94 -11.84
C LEU A 244 -7.85 -10.33 -12.37
N TYR A 245 -7.97 -9.01 -12.24
CA TYR A 245 -9.09 -8.26 -12.80
C TYR A 245 -8.81 -7.90 -14.26
N LYS A 246 -9.65 -8.43 -15.15
CA LYS A 246 -9.52 -8.19 -16.59
C LYS A 246 -9.81 -6.73 -16.93
N GLY A 247 -8.90 -6.11 -17.69
CA GLY A 247 -9.01 -4.72 -18.14
C GLY A 247 -8.77 -3.67 -17.06
N LEU A 248 -8.47 -4.07 -15.82
CA LEU A 248 -8.06 -3.12 -14.78
C LEU A 248 -6.54 -3.03 -14.69
N GLY A 249 -6.07 -1.87 -14.25
CA GLY A 249 -4.66 -1.57 -14.04
C GLY A 249 -4.29 -1.48 -12.56
N HIS A 250 -3.36 -0.57 -12.26
CA HIS A 250 -2.86 -0.34 -10.90
C HIS A 250 -3.94 0.12 -9.92
N GLY A 251 -5.02 0.73 -10.41
CA GLY A 251 -6.18 1.14 -9.62
C GLY A 251 -7.19 0.04 -9.30
N ALA A 252 -6.89 -1.23 -9.57
CA ALA A 252 -7.83 -2.35 -9.36
C ALA A 252 -8.42 -2.39 -7.94
N TYR A 253 -7.65 -2.02 -6.92
CA TYR A 253 -8.10 -1.97 -5.52
C TYR A 253 -9.17 -0.91 -5.24
N GLU A 254 -9.33 0.08 -6.12
CA GLU A 254 -10.37 1.12 -6.06
C GLU A 254 -11.47 0.95 -7.09
N GLU A 255 -11.14 0.37 -8.25
CA GLU A 255 -12.06 0.25 -9.39
C GLU A 255 -12.88 -1.04 -9.35
N ALA A 256 -12.31 -2.14 -8.88
CA ALA A 256 -13.03 -3.40 -8.76
C ALA A 256 -14.04 -3.35 -7.63
N LYS A 257 -15.32 -3.44 -7.98
CA LYS A 257 -16.44 -3.29 -7.01
C LYS A 257 -16.42 -4.32 -5.89
N ASP A 258 -15.83 -5.48 -6.15
CA ASP A 258 -15.77 -6.61 -5.21
C ASP A 258 -14.39 -6.82 -4.58
N PHE A 259 -13.40 -5.93 -4.80
CA PHE A 259 -12.05 -6.07 -4.25
C PHE A 259 -12.06 -6.34 -2.75
N ASN A 260 -12.70 -5.46 -1.96
CA ASN A 260 -12.79 -5.64 -0.52
C ASN A 260 -13.59 -6.89 -0.12
N GLN A 261 -14.55 -7.34 -0.94
CA GLN A 261 -15.30 -8.58 -0.71
C GLN A 261 -14.41 -9.81 -0.93
N GLN A 262 -13.55 -9.81 -1.96
CA GLN A 262 -12.59 -10.89 -2.19
C GLN A 262 -11.59 -10.99 -1.04
N VAL A 263 -11.09 -9.86 -0.54
CA VAL A 263 -10.21 -9.81 0.63
C VAL A 263 -10.93 -10.37 1.87
N LEU A 264 -12.17 -9.94 2.13
CA LEU A 264 -12.94 -10.45 3.27
C LEU A 264 -13.21 -11.95 3.18
N ARG A 265 -13.60 -12.47 2.00
CA ARG A 265 -13.79 -13.91 1.77
C ARG A 265 -12.52 -14.72 1.99
N PHE A 266 -11.37 -14.15 1.65
CA PHE A 266 -10.10 -14.80 1.91
C PHE A 266 -9.74 -14.82 3.39
N PHE A 267 -10.18 -13.84 4.16
CA PHE A 267 -9.91 -13.77 5.60
C PHE A 267 -10.78 -14.73 6.44
N ILE A 268 -11.95 -15.05 5.97
CA ILE A 268 -12.86 -16.04 6.57
C ILE A 268 -12.42 -17.44 6.13
#